data_075be30db3c615e8b36a4f7adc54e17e
#
_entry.id   075be30db3c615e8b36a4f7adc54e17e
#
_cell.length_a   1.000
_cell.length_b   1.000
_cell.length_c   1.000
_cell.angle_alpha   90.00
_cell.angle_beta   90.00
_cell.angle_gamma   90.00
#
_symmetry.space_group_name_H-M   'P 1'
#
loop_
_entity.id
_entity.type
_entity.pdbx_description
1 polymer ?
#
loop_
_entity_poly.entity_id
_entity_poly.type
_entity_poly.pdbx_seq_one_letter_code
_entity_poly.pdbx_strand_id
1 'polypeptide(L)'
;MNPRPHGTSQKKPFSKNDYLAPLPLPTGRTPVDSLNIIWQKNEVFLDIGCYNVGSAVMVIWPMTLMFLSLAYGLKDSDLLWLGGIIIGIPTLMLLHGLLRPTPPPVRFNRQRREVCVPRDDNHYWIVPWESVIAAATQHSSISQGGRVSQGLLFIGFENPESQVEEKDRYFTMGFNCGGGETAMALWECVRSYMEIGPDAIPACRVGSAPYEETQIGSIMTSLRKGDLLDVMHGVFFIAILGTYLAEKLQDMKLCPAPDLIHPDIIEWSRPLPPEQWAKRSPDLEAA
;
A
#
# COMPACT_ATOMS: atom_id res chain seq x y z
N MET A 1 19.11 -7.40 4.35
CA MET A 1 18.49 -8.68 3.91
C MET A 1 19.39 -9.28 2.84
N ASN A 2 19.91 -10.50 2.99
CA ASN A 2 20.66 -11.09 1.87
C ASN A 2 19.68 -11.41 0.73
N PRO A 3 19.89 -10.88 -0.48
CA PRO A 3 19.04 -11.18 -1.62
C PRO A 3 19.09 -12.68 -1.92
N ARG A 4 17.93 -13.31 -2.02
CA ARG A 4 17.82 -14.70 -2.42
C ARG A 4 17.26 -14.79 -3.84
N PRO A 5 17.60 -15.83 -4.61
CA PRO A 5 17.12 -15.96 -5.97
C PRO A 5 15.60 -15.92 -6.03
N HIS A 6 15.06 -15.32 -7.09
CA HIS A 6 13.63 -15.31 -7.40
C HIS A 6 13.07 -16.74 -7.43
N GLY A 7 11.80 -16.88 -7.05
CA GLY A 7 11.10 -18.18 -7.03
C GLY A 7 11.46 -19.08 -5.84
N THR A 8 12.44 -18.68 -5.00
CA THR A 8 12.70 -19.44 -3.80
C THR A 8 11.61 -19.21 -2.77
N SER A 9 11.08 -20.30 -2.21
CA SER A 9 10.09 -20.26 -1.13
C SER A 9 10.67 -20.87 0.13
N GLN A 10 10.64 -20.13 1.21
CA GLN A 10 11.04 -20.64 2.51
C GLN A 10 9.80 -20.84 3.38
N LYS A 11 9.50 -22.09 3.68
CA LYS A 11 8.37 -22.48 4.54
C LYS A 11 8.86 -22.84 5.93
N LYS A 12 8.29 -22.20 6.96
CA LYS A 12 8.43 -22.53 8.38
C LYS A 12 7.07 -22.94 8.94
N PRO A 13 6.96 -23.55 10.13
CA PRO A 13 5.68 -24.03 10.66
C PRO A 13 4.55 -22.99 10.67
N PHE A 14 4.88 -21.70 10.89
CA PHE A 14 3.91 -20.61 11.01
C PHE A 14 4.20 -19.43 10.04
N SER A 15 5.16 -19.58 9.14
CA SER A 15 5.47 -18.54 8.16
C SER A 15 5.91 -19.12 6.83
N LYS A 16 5.57 -18.41 5.76
CA LYS A 16 6.02 -18.69 4.40
C LYS A 16 6.55 -17.40 3.80
N ASN A 17 7.74 -17.43 3.22
CA ASN A 17 8.35 -16.31 2.52
C ASN A 17 8.56 -16.72 1.07
N ASP A 18 7.93 -16.02 0.16
CA ASP A 18 8.11 -16.18 -1.28
C ASP A 18 8.94 -14.98 -1.79
N TYR A 19 10.15 -15.25 -2.32
CA TYR A 19 11.04 -14.23 -2.86
C TYR A 19 10.66 -13.94 -4.32
N LEU A 20 10.30 -12.70 -4.61
CA LEU A 20 9.71 -12.26 -5.87
C LEU A 20 10.69 -11.47 -6.75
N ALA A 21 11.77 -10.95 -6.14
CA ALA A 21 12.87 -10.22 -6.76
C ALA A 21 14.15 -10.40 -5.93
N PRO A 22 15.36 -10.21 -6.44
CA PRO A 22 15.69 -9.66 -7.76
C PRO A 22 15.36 -10.63 -8.91
N LEU A 23 15.38 -10.13 -10.12
CA LEU A 23 14.79 -10.70 -11.32
C LEU A 23 13.26 -10.82 -11.21
N PRO A 24 12.52 -9.78 -11.62
CA PRO A 24 11.06 -9.70 -11.41
C PRO A 24 10.29 -10.56 -12.40
N LEU A 25 10.30 -11.88 -12.19
CA LEU A 25 9.57 -12.85 -13.01
C LEU A 25 8.07 -12.86 -12.66
N PRO A 26 7.20 -13.30 -13.60
CA PRO A 26 5.77 -13.40 -13.38
C PRO A 26 5.40 -14.28 -12.19
N THR A 27 4.52 -13.81 -11.33
CA THR A 27 4.01 -14.60 -10.18
C THR A 27 2.87 -15.54 -10.57
N GLY A 28 2.31 -15.39 -11.77
CA GLY A 28 1.12 -16.10 -12.22
C GLY A 28 -0.18 -15.61 -11.58
N ARG A 29 -0.15 -14.48 -10.85
CA ARG A 29 -1.33 -13.87 -10.25
C ARG A 29 -1.82 -12.70 -11.10
N THR A 30 -3.13 -12.45 -11.07
CA THR A 30 -3.72 -11.27 -11.69
C THR A 30 -3.32 -10.02 -10.88
N PRO A 31 -2.86 -8.93 -11.54
CA PRO A 31 -2.56 -7.67 -10.87
C PRO A 31 -3.79 -7.09 -10.17
N VAL A 32 -3.71 -6.85 -8.86
CA VAL A 32 -4.79 -6.25 -8.06
C VAL A 32 -4.20 -5.27 -7.06
N ASP A 33 -4.60 -4.01 -7.12
CA ASP A 33 -4.28 -3.00 -6.11
C ASP A 33 -5.35 -2.97 -5.02
N SER A 34 -5.25 -3.91 -4.08
CA SER A 34 -6.20 -4.04 -2.97
C SER A 34 -6.03 -3.00 -1.87
N LEU A 35 -4.92 -2.28 -1.85
CA LEU A 35 -4.58 -1.29 -0.82
C LEU A 35 -4.60 0.15 -1.32
N ASN A 36 -4.91 0.37 -2.60
CA ASN A 36 -4.88 1.68 -3.27
C ASN A 36 -3.52 2.37 -3.07
N ILE A 37 -2.42 1.61 -3.26
CA ILE A 37 -1.06 2.12 -3.16
C ILE A 37 -0.59 2.81 -4.43
N ILE A 38 -1.27 2.58 -5.55
CA ILE A 38 -1.00 3.25 -6.83
C ILE A 38 -1.63 4.64 -6.76
N TRP A 39 -0.78 5.67 -6.64
CA TRP A 39 -1.23 7.05 -6.54
C TRP A 39 -1.34 7.74 -7.90
N GLN A 40 -0.41 7.42 -8.79
CA GLN A 40 -0.39 7.94 -10.16
C GLN A 40 0.23 6.92 -11.11
N LYS A 41 -0.30 6.83 -12.33
CA LYS A 41 0.31 6.04 -13.40
C LYS A 41 0.13 6.74 -14.74
N ASN A 42 1.13 6.61 -15.60
CA ASN A 42 1.09 7.03 -17.01
C ASN A 42 2.01 6.13 -17.84
N GLU A 43 2.31 6.52 -19.08
CA GLU A 43 3.20 5.77 -19.98
C GLU A 43 4.67 5.77 -19.57
N VAL A 44 5.08 6.67 -18.68
CA VAL A 44 6.48 6.85 -18.27
C VAL A 44 6.75 6.27 -16.91
N PHE A 45 5.88 6.57 -15.93
CA PHE A 45 6.12 6.20 -14.54
C PHE A 45 4.86 5.76 -13.78
N LEU A 46 5.11 5.01 -12.72
CA LEU A 46 4.16 4.56 -11.71
C LEU A 46 4.61 5.08 -10.35
N ASP A 47 3.75 5.79 -9.65
CA ASP A 47 3.98 6.27 -8.30
C ASP A 47 3.28 5.38 -7.28
N ILE A 48 4.07 4.87 -6.34
CA ILE A 48 3.58 4.02 -5.25
C ILE A 48 3.87 4.70 -3.91
N GLY A 49 2.84 4.82 -3.09
CA GLY A 49 2.96 5.41 -1.77
C GLY A 49 2.49 4.53 -0.64
N CYS A 50 3.06 4.80 0.54
CA CYS A 50 2.69 4.17 1.80
C CYS A 50 2.02 5.22 2.70
N TYR A 51 0.77 5.53 2.45
CA TYR A 51 -0.01 6.39 3.33
C TYR A 51 -1.33 5.73 3.66
N ASN A 52 -1.52 5.35 4.90
CA ASN A 52 -2.72 4.65 5.33
C ASN A 52 -3.19 5.15 6.70
N VAL A 53 -4.22 6.00 6.69
CA VAL A 53 -4.93 6.43 7.90
C VAL A 53 -6.10 5.50 8.23
N GLY A 54 -6.52 4.68 7.27
CA GLY A 54 -7.70 3.83 7.39
C GLY A 54 -7.60 2.84 8.54
N SER A 55 -6.45 2.21 8.73
CA SER A 55 -6.25 1.26 9.83
C SER A 55 -6.39 1.89 11.21
N ALA A 56 -5.88 3.12 11.39
CA ALA A 56 -6.03 3.86 12.64
C ALA A 56 -7.50 4.22 12.89
N VAL A 57 -8.21 4.72 11.88
CA VAL A 57 -9.63 5.07 12.00
C VAL A 57 -10.47 3.84 12.31
N MET A 58 -10.24 2.71 11.61
CA MET A 58 -10.98 1.46 11.84
C MET A 58 -10.74 0.83 13.22
N VAL A 59 -9.73 1.26 13.96
CA VAL A 59 -9.53 0.87 15.36
C VAL A 59 -10.13 1.91 16.31
N ILE A 60 -9.83 3.19 16.11
CA ILE A 60 -10.25 4.27 17.01
C ILE A 60 -11.77 4.43 17.00
N TRP A 61 -12.41 4.39 15.84
CA TRP A 61 -13.83 4.64 15.69
C TRP A 61 -14.71 3.60 16.41
N PRO A 62 -14.59 2.28 16.18
CA PRO A 62 -15.36 1.28 16.91
C PRO A 62 -15.11 1.31 18.41
N MET A 63 -13.87 1.54 18.84
CA MET A 63 -13.55 1.68 20.26
C MET A 63 -14.27 2.88 20.88
N THR A 64 -14.32 4.00 20.17
CA THR A 64 -15.09 5.19 20.61
C THR A 64 -16.56 4.85 20.80
N LEU A 65 -17.18 4.21 19.79
CA LEU A 65 -18.57 3.79 19.87
C LEU A 65 -18.81 2.81 21.04
N MET A 66 -17.90 1.86 21.25
CA MET A 66 -17.99 0.90 22.33
C MET A 66 -17.95 1.59 23.70
N PHE A 67 -16.97 2.47 23.95
CA PHE A 67 -16.88 3.18 25.25
C PHE A 67 -18.08 4.10 25.48
N LEU A 68 -18.55 4.81 24.46
CA LEU A 68 -19.75 5.65 24.58
C LEU A 68 -21.01 4.81 24.89
N SER A 69 -21.16 3.66 24.23
CA SER A 69 -22.28 2.76 24.47
C SER A 69 -22.27 2.17 25.87
N LEU A 70 -21.10 1.75 26.35
CA LEU A 70 -20.92 1.21 27.70
C LEU A 70 -21.19 2.28 28.78
N ALA A 71 -20.62 3.48 28.62
CA ALA A 71 -20.81 4.58 29.56
C ALA A 71 -22.30 4.99 29.65
N TYR A 72 -22.98 5.05 28.50
CA TYR A 72 -24.41 5.35 28.44
C TYR A 72 -25.26 4.23 29.07
N GLY A 73 -24.96 2.96 28.74
CA GLY A 73 -25.72 1.81 29.24
C GLY A 73 -25.55 1.57 30.75
N LEU A 74 -24.34 1.75 31.27
CA LEU A 74 -24.04 1.56 32.70
C LEU A 74 -24.25 2.83 33.52
N LYS A 75 -24.47 3.97 32.88
CA LYS A 75 -24.59 5.31 33.50
C LYS A 75 -23.35 5.65 34.36
N ASP A 76 -22.20 5.20 33.93
CA ASP A 76 -20.91 5.33 34.64
C ASP A 76 -20.02 6.34 33.94
N SER A 77 -19.78 7.48 34.60
CA SER A 77 -18.92 8.56 34.09
C SER A 77 -17.43 8.19 34.10
N ASP A 78 -17.02 7.25 34.93
CA ASP A 78 -15.60 6.85 35.02
C ASP A 78 -15.16 6.11 33.75
N LEU A 79 -16.09 5.42 33.11
CA LEU A 79 -15.87 4.84 31.76
C LEU A 79 -15.59 5.88 30.69
N LEU A 80 -16.20 7.07 30.79
CA LEU A 80 -15.90 8.17 29.83
C LEU A 80 -14.47 8.70 30.04
N TRP A 81 -14.03 8.83 31.29
CA TRP A 81 -12.65 9.23 31.59
C TRP A 81 -11.64 8.19 31.11
N LEU A 82 -11.90 6.92 31.40
CA LEU A 82 -11.06 5.81 30.94
C LEU A 82 -10.99 5.76 29.39
N GLY A 83 -12.15 5.82 28.74
CA GLY A 83 -12.25 5.88 27.28
C GLY A 83 -11.53 7.09 26.70
N GLY A 84 -11.69 8.27 27.33
CA GLY A 84 -11.00 9.51 26.94
C GLY A 84 -9.48 9.40 26.97
N ILE A 85 -8.91 8.69 27.94
CA ILE A 85 -7.46 8.44 28.01
C ILE A 85 -7.04 7.41 26.95
N ILE A 86 -7.74 6.28 26.87
CA ILE A 86 -7.37 5.16 25.96
C ILE A 86 -7.52 5.57 24.49
N ILE A 87 -8.56 6.32 24.14
CA ILE A 87 -8.86 6.73 22.76
C ILE A 87 -8.21 8.07 22.45
N GLY A 88 -8.13 8.97 23.42
CA GLY A 88 -7.62 10.33 23.24
C GLY A 88 -6.18 10.36 22.73
N ILE A 89 -5.29 9.54 23.31
CA ILE A 89 -3.89 9.48 22.89
C ILE A 89 -3.75 9.01 21.42
N PRO A 90 -4.33 7.87 21.01
CA PRO A 90 -4.30 7.45 19.59
C PRO A 90 -4.96 8.46 18.66
N THR A 91 -6.04 9.12 19.10
CA THR A 91 -6.71 10.16 18.31
C THR A 91 -5.80 11.38 18.10
N LEU A 92 -5.10 11.82 19.13
CA LEU A 92 -4.12 12.92 19.01
C LEU A 92 -2.95 12.53 18.10
N MET A 93 -2.48 11.28 18.17
CA MET A 93 -1.46 10.78 17.25
C MET A 93 -1.95 10.74 15.80
N LEU A 94 -3.20 10.32 15.57
CA LEU A 94 -3.83 10.35 14.24
C LEU A 94 -3.94 11.79 13.73
N LEU A 95 -4.45 12.73 14.54
CA LEU A 95 -4.55 14.14 14.18
C LEU A 95 -3.17 14.74 13.87
N HIS A 96 -2.17 14.43 14.69
CA HIS A 96 -0.80 14.87 14.42
C HIS A 96 -0.27 14.30 13.09
N GLY A 97 -0.53 13.02 12.80
CA GLY A 97 -0.19 12.41 11.52
C GLY A 97 -0.91 13.06 10.33
N LEU A 98 -2.19 13.44 10.52
CA LEU A 98 -2.95 14.17 9.50
C LEU A 98 -2.43 15.60 9.26
N LEU A 99 -1.84 16.25 10.24
CA LEU A 99 -1.25 17.58 10.08
C LEU A 99 0.12 17.55 9.37
N ARG A 100 0.83 16.42 9.41
CA ARG A 100 2.10 16.26 8.70
C ARG A 100 1.89 16.17 7.19
N PRO A 101 2.83 16.64 6.37
CA PRO A 101 2.80 16.43 4.93
C PRO A 101 2.84 14.93 4.61
N THR A 102 2.15 14.54 3.55
CA THR A 102 2.21 13.15 3.07
C THR A 102 3.61 12.88 2.50
N PRO A 103 4.23 11.73 2.84
CA PRO A 103 5.52 11.37 2.27
C PRO A 103 5.45 11.30 0.73
N PRO A 104 6.51 11.68 0.03
CA PRO A 104 6.56 11.55 -1.43
C PRO A 104 6.53 10.07 -1.84
N PRO A 105 5.96 9.76 -3.04
CA PRO A 105 5.89 8.39 -3.54
C PRO A 105 7.26 7.88 -3.99
N VAL A 106 7.41 6.55 -4.02
CA VAL A 106 8.47 5.90 -4.77
C VAL A 106 8.02 5.80 -6.23
N ARG A 107 8.84 6.33 -7.15
CA ARG A 107 8.52 6.42 -8.58
C ARG A 107 9.28 5.37 -9.39
N PHE A 108 8.55 4.52 -10.06
CA PHE A 108 9.08 3.48 -10.96
C PHE A 108 9.02 4.00 -12.40
N ASN A 109 10.16 4.27 -13.03
CA ASN A 109 10.24 4.73 -14.41
C ASN A 109 10.45 3.53 -15.36
N ARG A 110 9.40 3.21 -16.10
CA ARG A 110 9.39 2.07 -17.02
C ARG A 110 10.36 2.24 -18.18
N GLN A 111 10.45 3.47 -18.74
CA GLN A 111 11.27 3.72 -19.94
C GLN A 111 12.77 3.69 -19.63
N ARG A 112 13.15 4.07 -18.40
CA ARG A 112 14.55 4.02 -17.94
C ARG A 112 14.91 2.72 -17.23
N ARG A 113 13.90 1.91 -16.85
CA ARG A 113 14.04 0.74 -15.97
C ARG A 113 14.78 1.08 -14.68
N GLU A 114 14.37 2.17 -14.08
CA GLU A 114 14.95 2.71 -12.85
C GLU A 114 13.84 3.07 -11.87
N VAL A 115 14.20 3.13 -10.59
CA VAL A 115 13.31 3.50 -9.48
C VAL A 115 13.89 4.67 -8.73
N CYS A 116 13.13 5.74 -8.61
CA CYS A 116 13.47 6.88 -7.76
C CYS A 116 12.86 6.68 -6.37
N VAL A 117 13.73 6.58 -5.38
CA VAL A 117 13.37 6.38 -3.98
C VAL A 117 13.65 7.68 -3.23
N PRO A 118 12.61 8.43 -2.81
CA PRO A 118 12.81 9.64 -2.02
C PRO A 118 13.33 9.29 -0.63
N ARG A 119 14.27 10.12 -0.15
CA ARG A 119 14.86 10.03 1.17
C ARG A 119 14.65 11.34 1.93
N ASP A 120 15.11 11.37 3.17
CA ASP A 120 15.07 12.59 3.96
C ASP A 120 15.98 13.67 3.34
N ASP A 121 15.73 14.93 3.67
CA ASP A 121 16.52 16.09 3.25
C ASP A 121 16.64 16.32 1.72
N ASN A 122 15.59 16.01 0.95
CA ASN A 122 15.59 16.15 -0.51
C ASN A 122 16.63 15.27 -1.25
N HIS A 123 17.12 14.24 -0.62
CA HIS A 123 17.93 13.23 -1.29
C HIS A 123 17.06 12.20 -2.00
N TYR A 124 17.57 11.67 -3.10
CA TYR A 124 16.90 10.66 -3.91
C TYR A 124 17.92 9.59 -4.32
N TRP A 125 17.50 8.32 -4.22
CA TRP A 125 18.25 7.23 -4.81
C TRP A 125 17.64 6.89 -6.15
N ILE A 126 18.48 6.75 -7.18
CA ILE A 126 18.11 6.14 -8.46
C ILE A 126 18.67 4.74 -8.46
N VAL A 127 17.79 3.75 -8.46
CA VAL A 127 18.12 2.34 -8.31
C VAL A 127 17.67 1.59 -9.57
N PRO A 128 18.48 0.72 -10.17
CA PRO A 128 18.04 -0.11 -11.28
C PRO A 128 16.82 -0.98 -10.88
N TRP A 129 15.82 -1.08 -11.74
CA TRP A 129 14.64 -1.90 -11.50
C TRP A 129 14.96 -3.35 -11.14
N GLU A 130 15.94 -3.92 -11.83
CA GLU A 130 16.31 -5.33 -11.69
C GLU A 130 17.13 -5.62 -10.41
N SER A 131 17.58 -4.59 -9.70
CA SER A 131 18.20 -4.70 -8.37
C SER A 131 17.22 -4.60 -7.22
N VAL A 132 15.96 -4.25 -7.49
CA VAL A 132 14.91 -4.19 -6.48
C VAL A 132 14.72 -5.56 -5.83
N ILE A 133 14.57 -5.60 -4.52
CA ILE A 133 14.31 -6.82 -3.75
C ILE A 133 12.84 -6.85 -3.38
N ALA A 134 12.15 -7.96 -3.60
CA ALA A 134 10.76 -8.10 -3.16
C ALA A 134 10.51 -9.47 -2.55
N ALA A 135 9.69 -9.49 -1.50
CA ALA A 135 9.28 -10.72 -0.84
C ALA A 135 7.83 -10.61 -0.34
N ALA A 136 7.03 -11.64 -0.64
CA ALA A 136 5.74 -11.84 -0.02
C ALA A 136 5.90 -12.78 1.18
N THR A 137 5.58 -12.28 2.37
CA THR A 137 5.67 -13.06 3.61
C THR A 137 4.27 -13.35 4.12
N GLN A 138 4.01 -14.59 4.44
CA GLN A 138 2.75 -15.02 5.05
C GLN A 138 3.00 -15.57 6.44
N HIS A 139 2.37 -14.97 7.44
CA HIS A 139 2.35 -15.47 8.80
C HIS A 139 0.99 -16.10 9.11
N SER A 140 1.00 -17.26 9.73
CA SER A 140 -0.21 -17.95 10.19
C SER A 140 -0.16 -18.08 11.71
N SER A 141 -1.22 -17.68 12.37
CA SER A 141 -1.43 -17.94 13.81
C SER A 141 -2.67 -18.82 13.99
N ILE A 142 -2.63 -19.70 14.97
CA ILE A 142 -3.75 -20.54 15.36
C ILE A 142 -4.27 -19.98 16.69
N SER A 143 -5.54 -19.59 16.69
CA SER A 143 -6.25 -19.15 17.89
C SER A 143 -7.48 -20.05 18.13
N GLN A 144 -8.15 -19.87 19.26
CA GLN A 144 -9.41 -20.58 19.55
C GLN A 144 -10.51 -20.34 18.49
N GLY A 145 -10.43 -19.21 17.75
CA GLY A 145 -11.34 -18.89 16.65
C GLY A 145 -10.94 -19.44 15.29
N GLY A 146 -9.84 -20.23 15.21
CA GLY A 146 -9.36 -20.79 13.93
C GLY A 146 -7.98 -20.30 13.51
N ARG A 147 -7.62 -20.59 12.26
CA ARG A 147 -6.35 -20.18 11.65
C ARG A 147 -6.49 -18.80 11.02
N VAL A 148 -5.77 -17.82 11.52
CA VAL A 148 -5.65 -16.48 10.92
C VAL A 148 -4.35 -16.41 10.14
N SER A 149 -4.41 -15.93 8.91
CA SER A 149 -3.25 -15.75 8.03
C SER A 149 -3.11 -14.28 7.67
N GLN A 150 -1.92 -13.74 7.85
CA GLN A 150 -1.58 -12.36 7.49
C GLN A 150 -0.47 -12.35 6.47
N GLY A 151 -0.69 -11.66 5.35
CA GLY A 151 0.28 -11.49 4.27
C GLY A 151 0.88 -10.09 4.28
N LEU A 152 2.21 -10.03 4.11
CA LEU A 152 2.97 -8.79 4.01
C LEU A 152 3.75 -8.81 2.71
N LEU A 153 3.73 -7.71 1.97
CA LEU A 153 4.64 -7.45 0.85
C LEU A 153 5.72 -6.50 1.31
N PHE A 154 6.97 -6.88 1.10
CA PHE A 154 8.14 -6.03 1.31
C PHE A 154 8.80 -5.74 -0.03
N ILE A 155 9.09 -4.46 -0.30
CA ILE A 155 9.87 -4.01 -1.45
C ILE A 155 11.07 -3.26 -0.90
N GLY A 156 12.27 -3.75 -1.20
CA GLY A 156 13.54 -3.22 -0.69
C GLY A 156 14.39 -2.63 -1.80
N PHE A 157 15.08 -1.55 -1.46
CA PHE A 157 16.00 -0.83 -2.34
C PHE A 157 17.33 -0.70 -1.63
N GLU A 158 18.41 -1.05 -2.31
CA GLU A 158 19.77 -0.89 -1.79
C GLU A 158 20.31 0.48 -2.21
N ASN A 159 20.97 1.16 -1.27
CA ASN A 159 21.59 2.45 -1.54
C ASN A 159 22.65 2.29 -2.64
N PRO A 160 22.62 3.08 -3.71
CA PRO A 160 23.62 3.01 -4.77
C PRO A 160 25.04 3.44 -4.33
N GLU A 161 25.15 4.14 -3.21
CA GLU A 161 26.43 4.54 -2.65
C GLU A 161 27.11 3.36 -1.93
N SER A 162 28.35 3.07 -2.29
CA SER A 162 29.08 1.88 -1.77
C SER A 162 29.63 2.04 -0.35
N GLN A 163 29.71 3.28 0.18
CA GLN A 163 30.33 3.58 1.48
C GLN A 163 29.31 4.28 2.41
N VAL A 164 28.29 3.55 2.83
CA VAL A 164 27.28 4.05 3.78
C VAL A 164 27.22 3.20 5.03
N GLU A 165 26.78 3.78 6.13
CA GLU A 165 26.51 3.05 7.35
C GLU A 165 25.44 1.96 7.12
N GLU A 166 25.51 0.85 7.84
CA GLU A 166 24.58 -0.28 7.69
C GLU A 166 23.11 0.11 7.84
N LYS A 167 22.80 1.11 8.67
CA LYS A 167 21.45 1.65 8.87
C LYS A 167 20.87 2.35 7.64
N ASP A 168 21.73 2.95 6.79
CA ASP A 168 21.35 3.73 5.61
C ASP A 168 21.55 2.93 4.30
N ARG A 169 21.92 1.65 4.42
CA ARG A 169 22.17 0.77 3.29
C ARG A 169 20.91 0.34 2.57
N TYR A 170 19.80 0.19 3.29
CA TYR A 170 18.54 -0.29 2.71
C TYR A 170 17.39 0.61 3.07
N PHE A 171 16.52 0.83 2.10
CA PHE A 171 15.18 1.38 2.32
C PHE A 171 14.14 0.29 2.00
N THR A 172 13.12 0.15 2.82
CA THR A 172 12.11 -0.91 2.64
C THR A 172 10.71 -0.34 2.81
N MET A 173 9.87 -0.59 1.81
CA MET A 173 8.43 -0.38 1.89
C MET A 173 7.76 -1.67 2.35
N GLY A 174 6.81 -1.58 3.28
CA GLY A 174 6.05 -2.72 3.79
C GLY A 174 4.54 -2.50 3.64
N PHE A 175 3.84 -3.48 3.09
CA PHE A 175 2.40 -3.43 2.88
C PHE A 175 1.71 -4.61 3.56
N ASN A 176 0.71 -4.33 4.40
CA ASN A 176 -0.11 -5.37 5.03
C ASN A 176 -1.26 -5.73 4.08
N CYS A 177 -1.15 -6.86 3.42
CA CYS A 177 -2.06 -7.28 2.35
C CYS A 177 -3.16 -8.25 2.82
N GLY A 178 -3.23 -8.58 4.11
CA GLY A 178 -4.19 -9.55 4.64
C GLY A 178 -3.86 -11.00 4.28
N GLY A 179 -3.43 -11.32 3.06
CA GLY A 179 -3.05 -12.66 2.62
C GLY A 179 -1.81 -12.69 1.73
N GLY A 180 -1.12 -13.83 1.67
CA GLY A 180 0.09 -14.00 0.84
C GLY A 180 -0.22 -13.93 -0.66
N GLU A 181 -1.39 -14.39 -1.09
CA GLU A 181 -1.83 -14.28 -2.49
C GLU A 181 -2.11 -12.83 -2.88
N THR A 182 -2.71 -12.05 -1.98
CA THR A 182 -2.94 -10.61 -2.17
C THR A 182 -1.61 -9.85 -2.23
N ALA A 183 -0.62 -10.24 -1.42
CA ALA A 183 0.72 -9.67 -1.49
C ALA A 183 1.40 -9.93 -2.84
N MET A 184 1.26 -11.15 -3.37
CA MET A 184 1.77 -11.47 -4.72
C MET A 184 1.02 -10.74 -5.83
N ALA A 185 -0.31 -10.59 -5.72
CA ALA A 185 -1.11 -9.83 -6.68
C ALA A 185 -0.75 -8.33 -6.68
N LEU A 186 -0.45 -7.77 -5.50
CA LEU A 186 0.00 -6.40 -5.37
C LEU A 186 1.39 -6.18 -5.98
N TRP A 187 2.34 -7.11 -5.75
CA TRP A 187 3.63 -7.09 -6.44
C TRP A 187 3.47 -7.19 -7.95
N GLU A 188 2.53 -8.02 -8.40
CA GLU A 188 2.27 -8.19 -9.83
C GLU A 188 1.80 -6.88 -10.50
N CYS A 189 1.15 -5.95 -9.77
CA CYS A 189 0.85 -4.62 -10.29
C CYS A 189 2.15 -3.87 -10.65
N VAL A 190 3.13 -3.85 -9.73
CA VAL A 190 4.41 -3.17 -9.97
C VAL A 190 5.17 -3.80 -11.13
N ARG A 191 5.28 -5.12 -11.10
CA ARG A 191 5.99 -5.89 -12.13
C ARG A 191 5.32 -5.74 -13.51
N SER A 192 4.01 -5.94 -13.59
CA SER A 192 3.30 -5.85 -14.86
C SER A 192 3.34 -4.44 -15.45
N TYR A 193 3.30 -3.40 -14.61
CA TYR A 193 3.53 -2.04 -15.09
C TYR A 193 4.91 -1.90 -15.72
N MET A 194 5.96 -2.32 -15.03
CA MET A 194 7.34 -2.17 -15.51
C MET A 194 7.64 -3.03 -16.74
N GLU A 195 7.09 -4.24 -16.82
CA GLU A 195 7.42 -5.19 -17.88
C GLU A 195 6.45 -5.16 -19.07
N ILE A 196 5.18 -4.82 -18.85
CA ILE A 196 4.15 -4.83 -19.89
C ILE A 196 3.67 -3.41 -20.18
N GLY A 197 3.25 -2.66 -19.16
CA GLY A 197 2.82 -1.28 -19.30
C GLY A 197 1.61 -0.91 -18.45
N PRO A 198 1.13 0.34 -18.57
CA PRO A 198 0.07 0.89 -17.73
C PRO A 198 -1.29 0.17 -17.90
N ASP A 199 -1.57 -0.40 -19.08
CA ASP A 199 -2.84 -1.09 -19.35
C ASP A 199 -2.91 -2.48 -18.72
N ALA A 200 -1.77 -3.04 -18.32
CA ALA A 200 -1.71 -4.34 -17.66
C ALA A 200 -2.09 -4.32 -16.17
N ILE A 201 -2.33 -3.15 -15.61
CA ILE A 201 -2.63 -2.96 -14.19
C ILE A 201 -3.94 -2.18 -13.99
N PRO A 202 -4.62 -2.34 -12.84
CA PRO A 202 -5.86 -1.63 -12.54
C PRO A 202 -5.72 -0.10 -12.68
N ALA A 203 -6.83 0.58 -12.93
CA ALA A 203 -6.88 2.03 -12.90
C ALA A 203 -6.53 2.57 -11.51
N CYS A 204 -5.89 3.74 -11.45
CA CYS A 204 -5.65 4.43 -10.21
C CYS A 204 -7.00 4.81 -9.58
N ARG A 205 -7.22 4.46 -8.31
CA ARG A 205 -8.45 4.77 -7.56
C ARG A 205 -8.34 6.01 -6.69
N VAL A 206 -7.13 6.47 -6.43
CA VAL A 206 -6.90 7.63 -5.58
C VAL A 206 -7.53 8.88 -6.24
N GLY A 207 -8.58 9.41 -5.61
CA GLY A 207 -9.28 10.61 -6.06
C GLY A 207 -10.10 10.51 -7.34
N SER A 208 -10.18 9.34 -7.96
CA SER A 208 -10.85 9.16 -9.28
C SER A 208 -11.78 7.95 -9.36
N ALA A 209 -12.14 7.34 -8.22
CA ALA A 209 -13.06 6.21 -8.23
C ALA A 209 -14.43 6.63 -8.79
N PRO A 210 -15.01 5.87 -9.75
CA PRO A 210 -16.37 6.09 -10.21
C PRO A 210 -17.35 6.06 -9.03
N TYR A 211 -18.43 6.85 -9.09
CA TYR A 211 -19.40 6.93 -8.00
C TYR A 211 -19.93 5.56 -7.57
N GLU A 212 -20.14 4.65 -8.51
CA GLU A 212 -20.64 3.28 -8.25
C GLU A 212 -19.65 2.42 -7.43
N GLU A 213 -18.37 2.73 -7.51
CA GLU A 213 -17.30 2.06 -6.73
C GLU A 213 -17.05 2.72 -5.38
N THR A 214 -17.61 3.89 -5.12
CA THR A 214 -17.57 4.51 -3.79
C THR A 214 -18.45 3.73 -2.82
N GLN A 215 -18.14 3.80 -1.52
CA GLN A 215 -18.92 3.08 -0.50
C GLN A 215 -20.42 3.44 -0.53
N ILE A 216 -20.74 4.73 -0.69
CA ILE A 216 -22.14 5.20 -0.78
C ILE A 216 -22.77 4.74 -2.10
N GLY A 217 -22.04 4.82 -3.21
CA GLY A 217 -22.52 4.38 -4.52
C GLY A 217 -22.79 2.88 -4.56
N SER A 218 -21.95 2.08 -3.93
CA SER A 218 -22.14 0.63 -3.79
C SER A 218 -23.41 0.30 -3.00
N ILE A 219 -23.62 0.95 -1.84
CA ILE A 219 -24.87 0.78 -1.05
C ILE A 219 -26.10 1.17 -1.86
N MET A 220 -26.04 2.30 -2.58
CA MET A 220 -27.17 2.76 -3.40
C MET A 220 -27.45 1.78 -4.56
N THR A 221 -26.40 1.20 -5.14
CA THR A 221 -26.53 0.19 -6.20
C THR A 221 -27.15 -1.10 -5.66
N SER A 222 -26.73 -1.58 -4.48
CA SER A 222 -27.29 -2.76 -3.81
C SER A 222 -28.75 -2.51 -3.41
N LEU A 223 -29.07 -1.30 -2.93
CA LEU A 223 -30.45 -0.91 -2.62
C LEU A 223 -31.37 -0.95 -3.86
N ARG A 224 -30.87 -0.43 -5.00
CA ARG A 224 -31.61 -0.47 -6.29
C ARG A 224 -31.81 -1.90 -6.80
N LYS A 225 -30.89 -2.81 -6.51
CA LYS A 225 -30.99 -4.23 -6.85
C LYS A 225 -31.88 -5.02 -5.89
N GLY A 226 -32.31 -4.41 -4.76
CA GLY A 226 -33.09 -5.06 -3.72
C GLY A 226 -32.29 -6.00 -2.82
N ASP A 227 -30.95 -5.93 -2.87
CA ASP A 227 -30.07 -6.73 -2.02
C ASP A 227 -29.90 -6.07 -0.65
N LEU A 228 -30.87 -6.34 0.24
CA LEU A 228 -30.91 -5.77 1.58
C LEU A 228 -29.75 -6.27 2.45
N LEU A 229 -29.22 -7.46 2.19
CA LEU A 229 -28.12 -8.03 2.97
C LEU A 229 -26.83 -7.26 2.70
N ASP A 230 -26.53 -6.96 1.44
CA ASP A 230 -25.40 -6.14 1.06
C ASP A 230 -25.53 -4.71 1.57
N VAL A 231 -26.75 -4.13 1.55
CA VAL A 231 -27.02 -2.81 2.14
C VAL A 231 -26.72 -2.82 3.63
N MET A 232 -27.20 -3.84 4.37
CA MET A 232 -26.92 -3.95 5.81
C MET A 232 -25.43 -4.09 6.10
N HIS A 233 -24.70 -4.92 5.34
CA HIS A 233 -23.26 -5.03 5.45
C HIS A 233 -22.57 -3.68 5.19
N GLY A 234 -22.90 -3.01 4.10
CA GLY A 234 -22.32 -1.70 3.77
C GLY A 234 -22.56 -0.66 4.87
N VAL A 235 -23.80 -0.55 5.38
CA VAL A 235 -24.13 0.35 6.49
C VAL A 235 -23.34 -0.01 7.75
N PHE A 236 -23.22 -1.31 8.08
CA PHE A 236 -22.41 -1.78 9.21
C PHE A 236 -20.94 -1.33 9.08
N PHE A 237 -20.32 -1.55 7.93
CA PHE A 237 -18.93 -1.15 7.71
C PHE A 237 -18.76 0.37 7.82
N ILE A 238 -19.66 1.15 7.24
CA ILE A 238 -19.62 2.61 7.32
C ILE A 238 -19.83 3.11 8.75
N ALA A 239 -20.90 2.67 9.42
CA ALA A 239 -21.29 3.20 10.71
C ALA A 239 -20.45 2.66 11.86
N ILE A 240 -20.13 1.35 11.88
CA ILE A 240 -19.46 0.69 13.00
C ILE A 240 -17.94 0.71 12.84
N LEU A 241 -17.42 0.44 11.62
CA LEU A 241 -15.98 0.45 11.39
C LEU A 241 -15.43 1.80 10.93
N GLY A 242 -16.29 2.75 10.56
CA GLY A 242 -15.87 4.09 10.14
C GLY A 242 -15.13 4.10 8.80
N THR A 243 -15.40 3.13 7.92
CA THR A 243 -14.67 3.00 6.65
C THR A 243 -14.85 4.21 5.75
N TYR A 244 -16.04 4.84 5.75
CA TYR A 244 -16.28 6.08 5.02
C TYR A 244 -15.45 7.26 5.54
N LEU A 245 -15.32 7.38 6.87
CA LEU A 245 -14.46 8.40 7.48
C LEU A 245 -12.99 8.16 7.11
N ALA A 246 -12.55 6.89 7.15
CA ALA A 246 -11.21 6.49 6.75
C ALA A 246 -10.92 6.89 5.29
N GLU A 247 -11.84 6.57 4.37
CA GLU A 247 -11.74 6.92 2.95
C GLU A 247 -11.65 8.45 2.77
N LYS A 248 -12.54 9.22 3.41
CA LYS A 248 -12.53 10.68 3.29
C LYS A 248 -11.28 11.34 3.84
N LEU A 249 -10.74 10.85 4.96
CA LEU A 249 -9.49 11.34 5.51
C LEU A 249 -8.30 11.00 4.60
N GLN A 250 -8.31 9.83 3.97
CA GLN A 250 -7.29 9.45 3.01
C GLN A 250 -7.37 10.29 1.74
N ASP A 251 -8.56 10.46 1.16
CA ASP A 251 -8.79 11.32 -0.01
C ASP A 251 -8.34 12.75 0.25
N MET A 252 -8.66 13.32 1.40
CA MET A 252 -8.23 14.67 1.77
C MET A 252 -6.71 14.85 1.72
N LYS A 253 -5.94 13.77 1.96
CA LYS A 253 -4.47 13.79 1.98
C LYS A 253 -3.83 13.41 0.65
N LEU A 254 -4.54 12.62 -0.17
CA LEU A 254 -4.04 12.10 -1.43
C LEU A 254 -4.70 12.73 -2.67
N CYS A 255 -5.58 13.71 -2.50
CA CYS A 255 -6.20 14.43 -3.61
C CYS A 255 -5.92 15.94 -3.53
N PRO A 256 -4.93 16.42 -4.28
CA PRO A 256 -4.05 15.70 -5.20
C PRO A 256 -3.00 14.84 -4.48
N ALA A 257 -2.61 13.73 -5.12
CA ALA A 257 -1.50 12.93 -4.63
C ALA A 257 -0.20 13.74 -4.64
N PRO A 258 0.68 13.58 -3.63
CA PRO A 258 1.96 14.27 -3.62
C PRO A 258 2.82 13.83 -4.81
N ASP A 259 3.53 14.79 -5.41
CA ASP A 259 4.43 14.57 -6.52
C ASP A 259 5.89 14.78 -6.09
N LEU A 260 6.83 14.28 -6.89
CA LEU A 260 8.25 14.53 -6.73
C LEU A 260 8.58 15.89 -7.34
N ILE A 261 8.98 16.84 -6.50
CA ILE A 261 9.14 18.27 -6.89
C ILE A 261 10.59 18.65 -7.21
N HIS A 262 11.56 17.75 -7.01
CA HIS A 262 12.97 18.07 -7.29
C HIS A 262 13.19 18.24 -8.80
N PRO A 263 13.86 19.33 -9.25
CA PRO A 263 14.03 19.62 -10.68
C PRO A 263 14.65 18.47 -11.48
N ASP A 264 15.69 17.81 -10.95
CA ASP A 264 16.37 16.70 -11.62
C ASP A 264 15.44 15.49 -11.77
N ILE A 265 14.53 15.25 -10.81
CA ILE A 265 13.57 14.15 -10.88
C ILE A 265 12.43 14.47 -11.84
N ILE A 266 12.02 15.74 -11.94
CA ILE A 266 11.06 16.18 -12.96
C ILE A 266 11.64 15.94 -14.35
N GLU A 267 12.90 16.32 -14.60
CA GLU A 267 13.58 16.06 -15.87
C GLU A 267 13.75 14.56 -16.13
N TRP A 268 14.16 13.79 -15.13
CA TRP A 268 14.27 12.33 -15.20
C TRP A 268 12.92 11.64 -15.48
N SER A 269 11.80 12.25 -15.07
CA SER A 269 10.44 11.73 -15.29
C SER A 269 9.87 12.08 -16.67
N ARG A 270 10.60 12.81 -17.53
CA ARG A 270 10.14 13.13 -18.89
C ARG A 270 10.16 11.90 -19.79
N PRO A 271 9.21 11.81 -20.73
CA PRO A 271 9.18 10.72 -21.68
C PRO A 271 10.43 10.70 -22.57
N LEU A 272 10.91 9.50 -22.84
CA LEU A 272 12.03 9.24 -23.74
C LEU A 272 11.52 8.78 -25.12
N PRO A 273 12.24 9.11 -26.20
CA PRO A 273 12.01 8.49 -27.50
C PRO A 273 12.19 6.95 -27.40
N PRO A 274 11.41 6.15 -28.14
CA PRO A 274 11.46 4.68 -28.03
C PRO A 274 12.85 4.08 -28.24
N GLU A 275 13.71 4.72 -29.04
CA GLU A 275 15.07 4.28 -29.31
C GLU A 275 15.99 4.39 -28.07
N GLN A 276 15.61 5.24 -27.10
CA GLN A 276 16.35 5.48 -25.85
C GLN A 276 15.81 4.68 -24.67
N TRP A 277 14.77 3.86 -24.87
CA TRP A 277 14.25 3.05 -23.78
C TRP A 277 15.26 2.00 -23.35
N ALA A 278 15.44 1.89 -22.05
CA ALA A 278 16.33 0.88 -21.50
C ALA A 278 15.80 -0.54 -21.80
N LYS A 279 16.69 -1.43 -22.19
CA LYS A 279 16.37 -2.83 -22.46
C LYS A 279 16.43 -3.65 -21.17
N ARG A 280 15.78 -4.80 -21.19
CA ARG A 280 15.92 -5.80 -20.14
C ARG A 280 17.35 -6.29 -20.04
N SER A 281 17.78 -6.71 -18.85
CA SER A 281 19.07 -7.38 -18.72
C SER A 281 19.05 -8.73 -19.44
N PRO A 282 20.23 -9.22 -19.88
CA PRO A 282 20.34 -10.57 -20.46
C PRO A 282 19.83 -11.67 -19.53
N ASP A 283 20.01 -11.50 -18.22
CA ASP A 283 19.58 -12.47 -17.21
C ASP A 283 18.04 -12.55 -17.13
N LEU A 284 17.35 -11.41 -17.27
CA LEU A 284 15.89 -11.37 -17.30
C LEU A 284 15.30 -11.82 -18.64
N GLU A 285 16.03 -11.64 -19.75
CA GLU A 285 15.62 -12.14 -21.06
C GLU A 285 15.78 -13.66 -21.17
N ALA A 286 16.72 -14.24 -20.42
CA ALA A 286 16.99 -15.68 -20.40
C ALA A 286 16.10 -16.47 -19.44
N ALA A 287 15.41 -15.79 -18.52
CA ALA A 287 14.58 -16.39 -17.46
C ALA A 287 13.10 -16.47 -17.85
#